data_5e18f7f6036dabf81e067a869310c97a
#
_entry.id   5e18f7f6036dabf81e067a869310c97a
#
_cell.length_a   1.000
_cell.length_b   1.000
_cell.length_c   1.000
_cell.angle_alpha   90.00
_cell.angle_beta   90.00
_cell.angle_gamma   90.00
#
_symmetry.space_group_name_H-M   'P 1'
#
loop_
_entity.id
_entity.type
_entity.pdbx_description
1 polymer ?
#
loop_
_entity_poly.entity_id
_entity_poly.type
_entity_poly.pdbx_seq_one_letter_code
_entity_poly.pdbx_strand_id
1 'polypeptide(L)'
;MPAIRRFGTLRPVLAVLLLLAKVQSIEDHFSTQPEITNHLDRSEDTMADNSSSLDAQFVSQSNSFATKLYQRISAKHAGENVVISPFSISACLSLAAMGAGGLTAEQMYSVLEFGAPDRKQTVADNYRRLMERLATDSTVNVANKIYVMQNYAVKGAFNAIATGSFRSEAESVNFAESAAAAKKINGWVEEKTNNKIKDLISPDALDELSRMVLVNAVHFKGTWTYQFDPSLTRPFPFWLSETESRDVPMMNIKKHFAFNNFEELGFSALELTYGGSDMTMMLLLPNERMGLAALEEKLPTLNLAELAGKMHKQEVEVFLPKFKIEFTRDLNEDLQALGMERMFSDSAEFPDLLEQNEPLKVSKVVHKAFIEVNEEGTEAAAATAAVVRVKRALINRLKVRLDHPFLYALMMGSSRQTAFVGRLVKPDQSDVTQANRHEEL
;
A
#
# COMPACT_ATOMS: atom_id res chain seq x y z
N MET A 1 77.02 -43.51 -7.83
CA MET A 1 77.62 -42.56 -6.87
C MET A 1 78.15 -41.39 -7.62
N PRO A 2 77.86 -40.12 -7.35
CA PRO A 2 77.79 -39.47 -6.06
C PRO A 2 76.59 -38.44 -5.88
N ALA A 3 76.30 -38.21 -4.63
CA ALA A 3 76.02 -37.04 -3.81
C ALA A 3 75.14 -35.88 -4.37
N ILE A 4 73.96 -35.82 -3.82
CA ILE A 4 73.02 -34.69 -3.86
C ILE A 4 73.35 -33.73 -2.72
N ARG A 5 73.58 -32.44 -3.05
CA ARG A 5 73.59 -31.36 -2.08
C ARG A 5 72.23 -30.60 -2.08
N ARG A 6 71.60 -30.57 -0.94
CA ARG A 6 70.46 -29.68 -0.59
C ARG A 6 70.98 -28.23 -0.44
N PHE A 7 70.33 -27.26 -1.07
CA PHE A 7 70.38 -25.85 -0.69
C PHE A 7 68.96 -25.39 -0.35
N GLY A 8 68.85 -24.86 0.83
CA GLY A 8 67.60 -24.52 1.47
C GLY A 8 66.95 -23.22 1.00
N THR A 9 65.66 -23.25 1.06
CA THR A 9 64.75 -22.17 0.78
C THR A 9 64.64 -21.19 1.97
N LEU A 10 65.38 -20.08 1.94
CA LEU A 10 65.30 -19.01 2.97
C LEU A 10 64.98 -17.63 2.37
N ARG A 11 64.49 -17.56 1.13
CA ARG A 11 64.23 -16.27 0.46
C ARG A 11 62.78 -15.74 0.55
N PRO A 12 61.69 -16.46 0.85
CA PRO A 12 60.36 -15.86 0.90
C PRO A 12 60.01 -15.18 2.22
N VAL A 13 60.64 -15.56 3.35
CA VAL A 13 60.28 -15.00 4.69
C VAL A 13 60.81 -13.59 4.88
N LEU A 14 61.98 -13.29 4.30
CA LEU A 14 62.58 -11.95 4.41
C LEU A 14 61.87 -10.89 3.58
N ALA A 15 61.23 -11.29 2.47
CA ALA A 15 60.46 -10.38 1.62
C ALA A 15 59.11 -9.98 2.27
N VAL A 16 58.47 -10.89 3.01
CA VAL A 16 57.23 -10.60 3.75
C VAL A 16 57.46 -9.71 4.94
N LEU A 17 58.57 -9.91 5.66
CA LEU A 17 58.95 -9.04 6.79
C LEU A 17 59.32 -7.61 6.36
N LEU A 18 59.92 -7.43 5.19
CA LEU A 18 60.24 -6.11 4.62
C LEU A 18 58.99 -5.39 4.08
N LEU A 19 57.96 -6.12 3.63
CA LEU A 19 56.66 -5.55 3.23
C LEU A 19 55.85 -5.10 4.46
N LEU A 20 55.82 -5.87 5.53
CA LEU A 20 55.16 -5.51 6.78
C LEU A 20 55.77 -4.30 7.46
N ALA A 21 57.10 -4.18 7.46
CA ALA A 21 57.82 -3.02 8.01
C ALA A 21 57.54 -1.75 7.17
N LYS A 22 57.30 -1.83 5.85
CA LYS A 22 56.91 -0.68 5.02
C LYS A 22 55.44 -0.25 5.23
N VAL A 23 54.55 -1.18 5.54
CA VAL A 23 53.14 -0.87 5.85
C VAL A 23 53.07 -0.16 7.20
N GLN A 24 53.80 -0.61 8.23
CA GLN A 24 53.89 0.02 9.55
C GLN A 24 54.45 1.43 9.49
N SER A 25 55.45 1.67 8.62
CA SER A 25 56.06 3.00 8.42
C SER A 25 55.15 3.97 7.66
N ILE A 26 54.11 3.49 6.96
CA ILE A 26 53.12 4.33 6.30
C ILE A 26 52.03 4.72 7.30
N GLU A 27 51.63 3.83 8.24
CA GLU A 27 50.67 4.16 9.28
C GLU A 27 51.19 5.17 10.30
N ASP A 28 52.49 5.12 10.68
CA ASP A 28 53.11 6.07 11.60
C ASP A 28 53.34 7.46 10.98
N HIS A 29 53.27 7.61 9.65
CA HIS A 29 53.45 8.91 8.98
C HIS A 29 52.15 9.69 8.80
N PHE A 30 50.97 9.05 9.03
CA PHE A 30 49.65 9.68 8.95
C PHE A 30 49.10 10.13 10.32
N SER A 31 49.81 9.85 11.44
CA SER A 31 49.32 10.19 12.78
C SER A 31 49.79 11.53 13.34
N THR A 32 50.47 12.36 12.57
CA THR A 32 50.96 13.69 13.02
C THR A 32 50.69 14.78 12.00
N GLN A 33 49.42 15.05 11.69
CA GLN A 33 49.02 16.32 11.11
C GLN A 33 47.78 16.84 11.86
N PRO A 34 47.65 18.14 12.12
CA PRO A 34 46.54 18.70 12.88
C PRO A 34 45.24 18.64 12.03
N GLU A 35 44.17 18.32 12.71
CA GLU A 35 42.80 18.33 12.16
C GLU A 35 42.48 19.67 11.49
N ILE A 36 42.48 19.69 10.16
CA ILE A 36 41.78 20.72 9.40
C ILE A 36 40.36 20.19 9.22
N THR A 37 39.46 20.72 10.03
CA THR A 37 38.04 20.49 9.95
C THR A 37 37.52 20.93 8.59
N ASN A 38 37.35 19.98 7.66
CA ASN A 38 36.56 20.17 6.46
C ASN A 38 35.07 20.02 6.81
N HIS A 39 34.45 21.14 7.21
CA HIS A 39 33.00 21.28 7.41
C HIS A 39 32.21 21.52 6.10
N LEU A 40 32.72 21.07 4.95
CA LEU A 40 32.06 21.39 3.66
C LEU A 40 31.59 20.21 2.83
N ASP A 41 31.74 18.94 3.30
CA ASP A 41 31.38 17.77 2.44
C ASP A 41 30.29 16.85 3.02
N ARG A 42 29.61 17.27 4.10
CA ARG A 42 28.44 16.56 4.65
C ARG A 42 27.10 17.15 4.24
N SER A 43 27.07 18.28 3.56
CA SER A 43 25.83 18.95 3.18
C SER A 43 25.28 18.51 1.81
N GLU A 44 26.11 18.00 0.91
CA GLU A 44 25.65 17.59 -0.42
C GLU A 44 25.10 16.14 -0.43
N ASP A 45 25.73 15.20 0.27
CA ASP A 45 25.21 13.82 0.37
C ASP A 45 23.92 13.72 1.21
N THR A 46 23.75 14.58 2.23
CA THR A 46 22.51 14.65 3.00
C THR A 46 21.38 15.38 2.26
N MET A 47 21.71 16.29 1.32
CA MET A 47 20.70 16.96 0.50
C MET A 47 20.21 16.08 -0.67
N ALA A 48 21.05 15.24 -1.25
CA ALA A 48 20.64 14.30 -2.31
C ALA A 48 19.72 13.21 -1.79
N ASP A 49 19.94 12.71 -0.58
CA ASP A 49 19.10 11.64 0.04
C ASP A 49 17.75 12.20 0.54
N ASN A 50 17.70 13.46 0.99
CA ASN A 50 16.45 14.13 1.40
C ASN A 50 15.53 14.49 0.23
N SER A 51 16.03 14.58 -1.00
CA SER A 51 15.20 14.97 -2.16
C SER A 51 14.29 13.85 -2.66
N SER A 52 14.62 12.59 -2.36
CA SER A 52 13.85 11.40 -2.79
C SER A 52 12.92 10.86 -1.70
N SER A 53 13.09 11.23 -0.43
CA SER A 53 12.24 10.77 0.66
C SER A 53 10.92 11.56 0.72
N LEU A 54 9.82 10.86 1.07
CA LEU A 54 8.56 11.52 1.40
C LEU A 54 8.70 12.27 2.71
N ASP A 55 8.03 13.42 2.81
CA ASP A 55 7.91 14.15 4.06
C ASP A 55 7.25 13.24 5.13
N ALA A 56 7.94 13.02 6.25
CA ALA A 56 7.45 12.16 7.34
C ALA A 56 6.12 12.66 7.92
N GLN A 57 5.91 13.98 7.95
CA GLN A 57 4.65 14.57 8.35
C GLN A 57 3.54 14.21 7.36
N PHE A 58 3.80 14.28 6.05
CA PHE A 58 2.85 13.90 5.02
C PHE A 58 2.43 12.43 5.15
N VAL A 59 3.37 11.52 5.40
CA VAL A 59 3.07 10.09 5.61
C VAL A 59 2.21 9.88 6.86
N SER A 60 2.55 10.54 7.97
CA SER A 60 1.78 10.46 9.21
C SER A 60 0.35 10.98 9.02
N GLN A 61 0.18 12.09 8.32
CA GLN A 61 -1.11 12.68 7.98
C GLN A 61 -1.93 11.76 7.07
N SER A 62 -1.32 11.21 6.04
CA SER A 62 -1.96 10.26 5.14
C SER A 62 -2.42 8.98 5.86
N ASN A 63 -1.62 8.47 6.80
CA ASN A 63 -1.97 7.30 7.60
C ASN A 63 -3.10 7.61 8.61
N SER A 64 -3.15 8.82 9.19
CA SER A 64 -4.25 9.28 10.03
C SER A 64 -5.57 9.33 9.24
N PHE A 65 -5.55 9.95 8.07
CA PHE A 65 -6.71 9.94 7.17
C PHE A 65 -7.15 8.52 6.81
N ALA A 66 -6.19 7.62 6.52
CA ALA A 66 -6.47 6.24 6.16
C ALA A 66 -7.26 5.50 7.24
N THR A 67 -6.85 5.62 8.50
CA THR A 67 -7.51 4.93 9.62
C THR A 67 -8.90 5.51 9.90
N LYS A 68 -9.07 6.84 9.85
CA LYS A 68 -10.37 7.51 10.04
C LYS A 68 -11.37 7.13 8.95
N LEU A 69 -10.93 7.15 7.68
CA LEU A 69 -11.78 6.77 6.55
C LEU A 69 -12.17 5.29 6.64
N TYR A 70 -11.20 4.40 6.92
CA TYR A 70 -11.47 2.98 7.09
C TYR A 70 -12.48 2.74 8.21
N GLN A 71 -12.29 3.32 9.38
CA GLN A 71 -13.21 3.18 10.52
C GLN A 71 -14.62 3.65 10.16
N ARG A 72 -14.74 4.76 9.44
CA ARG A 72 -16.04 5.28 8.99
C ARG A 72 -16.75 4.32 8.05
N ILE A 73 -16.03 3.73 7.09
CA ILE A 73 -16.58 2.80 6.12
C ILE A 73 -16.90 1.45 6.79
N SER A 74 -15.95 0.89 7.55
CA SER A 74 -16.11 -0.44 8.17
C SER A 74 -17.27 -0.50 9.15
N ALA A 75 -17.58 0.60 9.86
CA ALA A 75 -18.72 0.68 10.77
C ALA A 75 -20.08 0.49 10.06
N LYS A 76 -20.19 0.86 8.78
CA LYS A 76 -21.43 0.68 7.99
C LYS A 76 -21.54 -0.71 7.35
N HIS A 77 -20.47 -1.50 7.36
CA HIS A 77 -20.36 -2.79 6.68
C HIS A 77 -20.12 -3.95 7.66
N ALA A 78 -20.77 -3.92 8.85
CA ALA A 78 -20.59 -4.95 9.86
C ALA A 78 -20.78 -6.36 9.27
N GLY A 79 -19.82 -7.27 9.51
CA GLY A 79 -19.87 -8.65 9.01
C GLY A 79 -19.61 -8.84 7.53
N GLU A 80 -19.12 -7.81 6.82
CA GLU A 80 -18.73 -7.86 5.41
C GLU A 80 -17.22 -7.70 5.24
N ASN A 81 -16.69 -8.29 4.17
CA ASN A 81 -15.32 -8.01 3.74
C ASN A 81 -15.23 -6.57 3.23
N VAL A 82 -14.18 -5.87 3.60
CA VAL A 82 -13.91 -4.50 3.16
C VAL A 82 -12.48 -4.42 2.68
N VAL A 83 -12.28 -3.73 1.58
CA VAL A 83 -10.96 -3.26 1.14
C VAL A 83 -11.09 -1.86 0.57
N ILE A 84 -10.25 -0.95 1.02
CA ILE A 84 -10.13 0.40 0.45
C ILE A 84 -8.66 0.73 0.22
N SER A 85 -8.41 1.67 -0.68
CA SER A 85 -7.10 2.29 -0.83
C SER A 85 -7.16 3.74 -0.39
N PRO A 86 -6.89 4.02 0.88
CA PRO A 86 -6.89 5.39 1.40
C PRO A 86 -5.89 6.29 0.68
N PHE A 87 -4.74 5.74 0.30
CA PHE A 87 -3.73 6.40 -0.52
C PHE A 87 -4.32 6.91 -1.83
N SER A 88 -4.98 6.03 -2.59
CA SER A 88 -5.53 6.38 -3.90
C SER A 88 -6.69 7.39 -3.78
N ILE A 89 -7.56 7.23 -2.76
CA ILE A 89 -8.63 8.17 -2.41
C ILE A 89 -8.04 9.53 -2.05
N SER A 90 -7.04 9.55 -1.16
CA SER A 90 -6.35 10.78 -0.75
C SER A 90 -5.70 11.50 -1.94
N ALA A 91 -5.07 10.75 -2.86
CA ALA A 91 -4.49 11.33 -4.08
C ALA A 91 -5.56 11.99 -4.98
N CYS A 92 -6.70 11.31 -5.17
CA CYS A 92 -7.81 11.83 -5.98
C CYS A 92 -8.44 13.09 -5.35
N LEU A 93 -8.66 13.08 -4.04
CA LEU A 93 -9.20 14.23 -3.30
C LEU A 93 -8.20 15.38 -3.24
N SER A 94 -6.90 15.09 -3.08
CA SER A 94 -5.84 16.11 -3.10
C SER A 94 -5.74 16.78 -4.47
N LEU A 95 -5.88 16.01 -5.56
CA LEU A 95 -5.94 16.58 -6.89
C LEU A 95 -7.11 17.57 -7.01
N ALA A 96 -8.32 17.20 -6.56
CA ALA A 96 -9.45 18.10 -6.55
C ALA A 96 -9.20 19.35 -5.67
N ALA A 97 -8.53 19.16 -4.50
CA ALA A 97 -8.16 20.26 -3.61
C ALA A 97 -7.17 21.24 -4.22
N MET A 98 -6.35 20.85 -5.22
CA MET A 98 -5.51 21.80 -5.96
C MET A 98 -6.36 22.85 -6.69
N GLY A 99 -7.58 22.50 -7.13
CA GLY A 99 -8.53 23.41 -7.77
C GLY A 99 -9.42 24.17 -6.80
N ALA A 100 -9.48 23.76 -5.53
CA ALA A 100 -10.37 24.31 -4.52
C ALA A 100 -9.83 25.63 -3.93
N GLY A 101 -10.78 26.47 -3.46
CA GLY A 101 -10.53 27.72 -2.74
C GLY A 101 -11.42 27.86 -1.50
N GLY A 102 -11.22 28.94 -0.73
CA GLY A 102 -12.08 29.30 0.42
C GLY A 102 -12.35 28.16 1.38
N LEU A 103 -13.56 28.10 1.91
CA LEU A 103 -13.99 27.06 2.85
C LEU A 103 -13.97 25.65 2.26
N THR A 104 -14.12 25.51 0.94
CA THR A 104 -14.02 24.20 0.28
C THR A 104 -12.60 23.63 0.46
N ALA A 105 -11.58 24.43 0.14
CA ALA A 105 -10.20 24.04 0.36
C ALA A 105 -9.89 23.76 1.84
N GLU A 106 -10.34 24.62 2.75
CA GLU A 106 -10.11 24.47 4.18
C GLU A 106 -10.64 23.12 4.69
N GLN A 107 -11.89 22.76 4.36
CA GLN A 107 -12.48 21.48 4.74
C GLN A 107 -11.72 20.29 4.13
N MET A 108 -11.37 20.36 2.85
CA MET A 108 -10.64 19.29 2.17
C MET A 108 -9.26 19.07 2.80
N TYR A 109 -8.49 20.13 3.05
CA TYR A 109 -7.18 20.05 3.69
C TYR A 109 -7.26 19.57 5.14
N SER A 110 -8.30 20.01 5.89
CA SER A 110 -8.53 19.56 7.25
C SER A 110 -8.81 18.06 7.34
N VAL A 111 -9.72 17.54 6.49
CA VAL A 111 -10.07 16.10 6.49
C VAL A 111 -8.93 15.24 5.98
N LEU A 112 -8.15 15.72 5.01
CA LEU A 112 -6.93 15.05 4.53
C LEU A 112 -5.75 15.17 5.51
N GLU A 113 -5.93 15.86 6.63
CA GLU A 113 -4.92 16.08 7.68
C GLU A 113 -3.73 16.95 7.23
N PHE A 114 -3.81 17.64 6.10
CA PHE A 114 -2.70 18.44 5.56
C PHE A 114 -2.58 19.83 6.18
N GLY A 115 -3.49 20.19 7.09
CA GLY A 115 -3.50 21.48 7.75
C GLY A 115 -4.15 22.58 6.89
N ALA A 116 -3.43 23.68 6.65
CA ALA A 116 -3.98 24.82 5.91
C ALA A 116 -3.74 24.72 4.39
N PRO A 117 -4.60 25.35 3.55
CA PRO A 117 -4.47 25.32 2.09
C PRO A 117 -3.22 25.99 1.52
N ASP A 118 -2.45 26.75 2.30
CA ASP A 118 -1.16 27.33 1.91
C ASP A 118 -0.09 26.28 1.61
N ARG A 119 -0.30 25.03 2.03
CA ARG A 119 0.58 23.88 1.76
C ARG A 119 0.34 23.19 0.42
N LYS A 120 -0.45 23.78 -0.51
CA LYS A 120 -0.75 23.18 -1.84
C LYS A 120 0.49 22.64 -2.53
N GLN A 121 1.56 23.45 -2.64
CA GLN A 121 2.78 23.05 -3.32
C GLN A 121 3.47 21.87 -2.64
N THR A 122 3.59 21.88 -1.32
CA THR A 122 4.19 20.77 -0.54
C THR A 122 3.43 19.46 -0.77
N VAL A 123 2.10 19.50 -0.76
CA VAL A 123 1.25 18.34 -1.02
C VAL A 123 1.45 17.82 -2.44
N ALA A 124 1.44 18.72 -3.45
CA ALA A 124 1.67 18.36 -4.84
C ALA A 124 3.06 17.73 -5.07
N ASP A 125 4.10 18.26 -4.41
CA ASP A 125 5.46 17.73 -4.47
C ASP A 125 5.61 16.34 -3.83
N ASN A 126 4.94 16.09 -2.70
CA ASN A 126 4.92 14.77 -2.09
C ASN A 126 4.19 13.74 -2.99
N TYR A 127 3.05 14.12 -3.59
CA TYR A 127 2.37 13.22 -4.55
C TYR A 127 3.20 12.99 -5.81
N ARG A 128 3.91 13.98 -6.32
CA ARG A 128 4.83 13.80 -7.46
C ARG A 128 5.87 12.72 -7.15
N ARG A 129 6.60 12.83 -6.04
CA ARG A 129 7.60 11.85 -5.61
C ARG A 129 6.98 10.45 -5.45
N LEU A 130 5.80 10.38 -4.85
CA LEU A 130 5.09 9.14 -4.65
C LEU A 130 4.66 8.49 -5.97
N MET A 131 4.12 9.27 -6.91
CA MET A 131 3.72 8.78 -8.22
C MET A 131 4.93 8.40 -9.10
N GLU A 132 6.05 9.08 -8.98
CA GLU A 132 7.32 8.70 -9.63
C GLU A 132 7.82 7.35 -9.12
N ARG A 133 7.77 7.13 -7.81
CA ARG A 133 8.14 5.85 -7.18
C ARG A 133 7.21 4.71 -7.62
N LEU A 134 5.91 4.92 -7.60
CA LEU A 134 4.93 3.92 -8.07
C LEU A 134 5.05 3.61 -9.56
N ALA A 135 5.57 4.52 -10.36
CA ALA A 135 5.79 4.26 -11.79
C ALA A 135 6.92 3.29 -12.07
N THR A 136 7.85 3.11 -11.13
CA THR A 136 8.91 2.11 -11.22
C THR A 136 8.51 0.77 -10.60
N ASP A 137 7.43 0.76 -9.82
CA ASP A 137 6.86 -0.42 -9.17
C ASP A 137 5.54 -0.81 -9.84
N SER A 138 5.54 -1.94 -10.56
CA SER A 138 4.36 -2.44 -11.28
C SER A 138 3.32 -3.11 -10.37
N THR A 139 3.52 -3.09 -9.06
CA THR A 139 2.64 -3.79 -8.12
C THR A 139 1.33 -3.05 -7.86
N VAL A 140 1.30 -1.71 -7.99
CA VAL A 140 0.10 -0.89 -7.76
C VAL A 140 -0.33 -0.20 -9.06
N ASN A 141 -1.53 -0.49 -9.52
CA ASN A 141 -2.14 0.17 -10.66
C ASN A 141 -3.23 1.12 -10.15
N VAL A 142 -2.97 2.42 -10.28
CA VAL A 142 -3.87 3.49 -9.81
C VAL A 142 -4.52 4.16 -11.01
N ALA A 143 -5.84 4.27 -10.97
CA ALA A 143 -6.65 4.98 -11.95
C ALA A 143 -7.43 6.09 -11.25
N ASN A 144 -6.84 7.28 -11.17
CA ASN A 144 -7.45 8.48 -10.63
C ASN A 144 -7.75 9.47 -11.76
N LYS A 145 -8.98 9.96 -11.83
CA LYS A 145 -9.37 10.95 -12.84
C LYS A 145 -10.51 11.82 -12.35
N ILE A 146 -10.50 13.07 -12.77
CA ILE A 146 -11.59 14.00 -12.57
C ILE A 146 -12.34 14.13 -13.90
N TYR A 147 -13.65 13.87 -13.88
CA TYR A 147 -14.53 14.19 -15.00
C TYR A 147 -15.36 15.41 -14.65
N VAL A 148 -15.41 16.37 -15.56
CA VAL A 148 -16.23 17.59 -15.44
C VAL A 148 -17.28 17.64 -16.54
N MET A 149 -18.38 18.36 -16.28
CA MET A 149 -19.46 18.52 -17.26
C MET A 149 -18.93 19.11 -18.57
N GLN A 150 -19.41 18.62 -19.69
CA GLN A 150 -19.11 19.15 -21.01
C GLN A 150 -19.36 20.67 -21.06
N ASN A 151 -18.51 21.39 -21.75
CA ASN A 151 -18.45 22.85 -21.85
C ASN A 151 -17.83 23.55 -20.62
N TYR A 152 -17.41 22.86 -19.62
CA TYR A 152 -16.59 23.37 -18.51
C TYR A 152 -15.11 23.29 -18.90
N ALA A 153 -14.54 24.44 -19.30
CA ALA A 153 -13.14 24.51 -19.73
C ALA A 153 -12.21 24.41 -18.51
N VAL A 154 -11.42 23.35 -18.44
CA VAL A 154 -10.43 23.16 -17.37
C VAL A 154 -9.20 24.03 -17.62
N LYS A 155 -8.71 24.72 -16.57
CA LYS A 155 -7.50 25.53 -16.64
C LYS A 155 -6.27 24.71 -17.03
N GLY A 156 -5.49 25.24 -17.97
CA GLY A 156 -4.22 24.62 -18.35
C GLY A 156 -3.25 24.47 -17.16
N ALA A 157 -3.24 25.45 -16.23
CA ALA A 157 -2.43 25.40 -15.02
C ALA A 157 -2.84 24.23 -14.09
N PHE A 158 -4.17 23.96 -13.96
CA PHE A 158 -4.67 22.83 -13.20
C PHE A 158 -4.23 21.48 -13.82
N ASN A 159 -4.41 21.34 -15.14
CA ASN A 159 -3.98 20.12 -15.84
C ASN A 159 -2.46 19.91 -15.79
N ALA A 160 -1.66 20.97 -15.76
CA ALA A 160 -0.21 20.85 -15.56
C ALA A 160 0.13 20.25 -14.16
N ILE A 161 -0.59 20.66 -13.11
CA ILE A 161 -0.43 20.07 -11.77
C ILE A 161 -0.95 18.63 -11.77
N ALA A 162 -2.12 18.37 -12.37
CA ALA A 162 -2.72 17.04 -12.44
C ALA A 162 -1.78 16.02 -13.11
N THR A 163 -1.21 16.37 -14.25
CA THR A 163 -0.28 15.49 -14.98
C THR A 163 1.08 15.37 -14.30
N GLY A 164 1.64 16.50 -13.84
CA GLY A 164 2.98 16.56 -13.29
C GLY A 164 3.12 15.97 -11.88
N SER A 165 2.12 16.15 -11.02
CA SER A 165 2.20 15.70 -9.63
C SER A 165 1.35 14.46 -9.34
N PHE A 166 0.21 14.29 -10.02
CA PHE A 166 -0.73 13.20 -9.70
C PHE A 166 -0.84 12.14 -10.80
N ARG A 167 -0.11 12.30 -11.92
CA ARG A 167 -0.21 11.42 -13.11
C ARG A 167 -1.66 11.19 -13.54
N SER A 168 -2.45 12.24 -13.47
CA SER A 168 -3.88 12.26 -13.74
C SER A 168 -4.22 13.42 -14.68
N GLU A 169 -5.47 13.56 -15.00
CA GLU A 169 -6.00 14.69 -15.78
C GLU A 169 -7.46 14.97 -15.39
N ALA A 170 -7.94 16.16 -15.72
CA ALA A 170 -9.36 16.45 -15.74
C ALA A 170 -9.87 16.40 -17.18
N GLU A 171 -10.97 15.70 -17.41
CA GLU A 171 -11.57 15.47 -18.74
C GLU A 171 -13.05 15.84 -18.75
N SER A 172 -13.48 16.51 -19.84
CA SER A 172 -14.88 16.87 -20.03
C SER A 172 -15.70 15.70 -20.58
N VAL A 173 -16.92 15.52 -20.03
CA VAL A 173 -17.86 14.47 -20.44
C VAL A 173 -19.29 15.00 -20.36
N ASN A 174 -20.16 14.57 -21.28
CA ASN A 174 -21.59 14.92 -21.24
C ASN A 174 -22.34 13.99 -20.28
N PHE A 175 -22.55 14.41 -19.04
CA PHE A 175 -23.30 13.63 -18.06
C PHE A 175 -24.80 13.51 -18.37
N ALA A 176 -25.38 14.40 -19.19
CA ALA A 176 -26.75 14.26 -19.64
C ALA A 176 -26.95 13.00 -20.51
N GLU A 177 -25.89 12.53 -21.17
CA GLU A 177 -25.84 11.24 -21.86
C GLU A 177 -25.28 10.17 -20.91
N SER A 178 -25.98 9.90 -19.80
CA SER A 178 -25.50 9.10 -18.69
C SER A 178 -24.93 7.73 -19.08
N ALA A 179 -25.56 7.03 -20.02
CA ALA A 179 -25.10 5.73 -20.51
C ALA A 179 -23.76 5.83 -21.27
N ALA A 180 -23.60 6.86 -22.10
CA ALA A 180 -22.36 7.11 -22.84
C ALA A 180 -21.24 7.56 -21.89
N ALA A 181 -21.56 8.42 -20.92
CA ALA A 181 -20.63 8.88 -19.88
C ALA A 181 -20.15 7.71 -19.01
N ALA A 182 -21.05 6.88 -18.50
CA ALA A 182 -20.71 5.69 -17.72
C ALA A 182 -19.84 4.70 -18.51
N LYS A 183 -20.20 4.43 -19.77
CA LYS A 183 -19.40 3.56 -20.66
C LYS A 183 -17.98 4.11 -20.86
N LYS A 184 -17.82 5.42 -21.06
CA LYS A 184 -16.51 6.07 -21.24
C LYS A 184 -15.66 5.96 -19.97
N ILE A 185 -16.26 6.26 -18.79
CA ILE A 185 -15.60 6.18 -17.50
C ILE A 185 -15.17 4.74 -17.19
N ASN A 186 -16.10 3.78 -17.33
CA ASN A 186 -15.84 2.37 -17.06
C ASN A 186 -14.76 1.80 -17.98
N GLY A 187 -14.81 2.11 -19.28
CA GLY A 187 -13.81 1.65 -20.25
C GLY A 187 -12.40 2.19 -19.95
N TRP A 188 -12.29 3.45 -19.50
CA TRP A 188 -11.03 4.01 -19.07
C TRP A 188 -10.50 3.32 -17.80
N VAL A 189 -11.37 3.06 -16.82
CA VAL A 189 -10.99 2.34 -15.58
C VAL A 189 -10.55 0.92 -15.89
N GLU A 190 -11.27 0.21 -16.75
CA GLU A 190 -10.95 -1.15 -17.17
C GLU A 190 -9.56 -1.20 -17.83
N GLU A 191 -9.26 -0.27 -18.76
CA GLU A 191 -7.93 -0.14 -19.38
C GLU A 191 -6.84 0.10 -18.33
N LYS A 192 -7.01 1.06 -17.41
CA LYS A 192 -6.00 1.45 -16.42
C LYS A 192 -5.80 0.41 -15.32
N THR A 193 -6.73 -0.50 -15.13
CA THR A 193 -6.66 -1.57 -14.10
C THR A 193 -6.43 -2.96 -14.70
N ASN A 194 -5.87 -3.04 -15.93
CA ASN A 194 -5.59 -4.32 -16.62
C ASN A 194 -6.83 -5.23 -16.71
N ASN A 195 -7.99 -4.69 -17.00
CA ASN A 195 -9.29 -5.37 -17.09
C ASN A 195 -9.76 -6.03 -15.76
N LYS A 196 -9.20 -5.62 -14.62
CA LYS A 196 -9.58 -6.19 -13.31
C LYS A 196 -10.75 -5.47 -12.66
N ILE A 197 -10.87 -4.17 -12.88
CA ILE A 197 -11.98 -3.37 -12.36
C ILE A 197 -12.90 -3.01 -13.50
N LYS A 198 -14.12 -3.53 -13.44
CA LYS A 198 -15.21 -3.31 -14.40
C LYS A 198 -16.38 -2.66 -13.70
N ASP A 199 -17.22 -1.99 -14.48
CA ASP A 199 -18.50 -1.44 -14.01
C ASP A 199 -18.38 -0.62 -12.72
N LEU A 200 -17.43 0.34 -12.71
CA LEU A 200 -17.22 1.22 -11.57
C LEU A 200 -18.43 2.10 -11.27
N ILE A 201 -19.05 2.64 -12.32
CA ILE A 201 -20.18 3.55 -12.20
C ILE A 201 -21.32 3.08 -13.09
N SER A 202 -22.54 3.03 -12.52
CA SER A 202 -23.74 2.74 -13.29
C SER A 202 -24.24 4.00 -14.00
N PRO A 203 -24.95 3.87 -15.15
CA PRO A 203 -25.59 5.02 -15.81
C PRO A 203 -26.52 5.80 -14.87
N ASP A 204 -27.27 5.11 -14.01
CA ASP A 204 -28.23 5.71 -13.08
C ASP A 204 -27.59 6.58 -11.98
N ALA A 205 -26.27 6.46 -11.81
CA ALA A 205 -25.50 7.29 -10.87
C ALA A 205 -25.15 8.67 -11.44
N LEU A 206 -25.43 8.92 -12.73
CA LEU A 206 -25.14 10.14 -13.47
C LEU A 206 -26.41 10.76 -14.01
N ASP A 207 -26.47 12.07 -14.08
CA ASP A 207 -27.59 12.84 -14.62
C ASP A 207 -27.13 14.17 -15.23
N GLU A 208 -28.07 14.92 -15.78
CA GLU A 208 -27.83 16.26 -16.36
C GLU A 208 -27.40 17.31 -15.30
N LEU A 209 -27.66 17.05 -14.01
CA LEU A 209 -27.26 17.91 -12.90
C LEU A 209 -25.86 17.59 -12.37
N SER A 210 -25.26 16.49 -12.81
CA SER A 210 -23.90 16.11 -12.46
C SER A 210 -22.89 17.14 -13.01
N ARG A 211 -21.97 17.62 -12.17
CA ARG A 211 -21.00 18.67 -12.53
C ARG A 211 -19.58 18.19 -12.52
N MET A 212 -19.21 17.44 -11.49
CA MET A 212 -17.88 16.85 -11.34
C MET A 212 -17.96 15.46 -10.68
N VAL A 213 -17.29 14.48 -11.28
CA VAL A 213 -17.19 13.10 -10.79
C VAL A 213 -15.74 12.77 -10.55
N LEU A 214 -15.40 12.42 -9.33
CA LEU A 214 -14.09 11.94 -8.96
C LEU A 214 -14.08 10.42 -9.07
N VAL A 215 -13.23 9.89 -9.93
CA VAL A 215 -13.08 8.46 -10.20
C VAL A 215 -11.79 7.96 -9.59
N ASN A 216 -11.91 6.96 -8.74
CA ASN A 216 -10.79 6.33 -8.07
C ASN A 216 -10.93 4.80 -8.16
N ALA A 217 -10.05 4.17 -8.90
CA ALA A 217 -9.96 2.72 -9.00
C ALA A 217 -8.52 2.28 -8.79
N VAL A 218 -8.34 1.21 -8.03
CA VAL A 218 -7.00 0.73 -7.69
C VAL A 218 -6.96 -0.78 -7.61
N HIS A 219 -5.93 -1.34 -8.19
CA HIS A 219 -5.67 -2.75 -8.23
C HIS A 219 -4.23 -3.01 -7.77
N PHE A 220 -4.06 -3.96 -6.86
CA PHE A 220 -2.76 -4.39 -6.37
C PHE A 220 -2.40 -5.77 -6.92
N LYS A 221 -1.16 -5.90 -7.43
CA LYS A 221 -0.59 -7.14 -7.95
C LYS A 221 0.85 -7.28 -7.48
N GLY A 222 1.13 -8.17 -6.55
CA GLY A 222 2.47 -8.41 -6.03
C GLY A 222 2.75 -9.90 -5.86
N THR A 223 3.99 -10.32 -6.12
CA THR A 223 4.45 -11.70 -5.89
C THR A 223 5.13 -11.78 -4.52
N TRP A 224 4.82 -12.79 -3.70
CA TRP A 224 5.46 -12.95 -2.40
C TRP A 224 6.98 -13.14 -2.53
N THR A 225 7.75 -12.54 -1.65
CA THR A 225 9.18 -12.87 -1.51
C THR A 225 9.39 -14.35 -1.23
N TYR A 226 8.50 -14.94 -0.43
CA TYR A 226 8.43 -16.37 -0.18
C TYR A 226 7.05 -16.87 -0.59
N GLN A 227 6.95 -17.47 -1.76
CA GLN A 227 5.72 -18.04 -2.28
C GLN A 227 5.27 -19.25 -1.45
N PHE A 228 3.96 -19.43 -1.30
CA PHE A 228 3.39 -20.64 -0.72
C PHE A 228 3.46 -21.77 -1.75
N ASP A 229 3.60 -23.01 -1.26
CA ASP A 229 3.53 -24.20 -2.10
C ASP A 229 2.04 -24.59 -2.30
N PRO A 230 1.51 -24.54 -3.52
CA PRO A 230 0.11 -24.91 -3.77
C PRO A 230 -0.22 -26.34 -3.29
N SER A 231 0.77 -27.25 -3.32
CA SER A 231 0.60 -28.62 -2.83
C SER A 231 0.40 -28.71 -1.32
N LEU A 232 0.63 -27.64 -0.55
CA LEU A 232 0.41 -27.53 0.89
C LEU A 232 -0.87 -26.80 1.25
N THR A 233 -1.58 -26.21 0.29
CA THR A 233 -2.89 -25.61 0.50
C THR A 233 -3.92 -26.71 0.77
N ARG A 234 -4.65 -26.60 1.88
CA ARG A 234 -5.63 -27.60 2.32
C ARG A 234 -6.89 -26.93 2.84
N PRO A 235 -8.07 -27.58 2.73
CA PRO A 235 -9.24 -27.14 3.46
C PRO A 235 -8.96 -27.05 4.95
N PHE A 236 -9.30 -25.92 5.57
CA PHE A 236 -9.14 -25.68 7.00
C PHE A 236 -10.27 -24.77 7.50
N PRO A 237 -10.81 -25.03 8.73
CA PRO A 237 -11.89 -24.24 9.26
C PRO A 237 -11.49 -22.78 9.47
N PHE A 238 -12.29 -21.86 8.92
CA PHE A 238 -12.28 -20.43 9.22
C PHE A 238 -13.52 -20.09 10.03
N TRP A 239 -13.33 -19.53 11.20
CA TRP A 239 -14.39 -19.25 12.16
C TRP A 239 -15.11 -17.94 11.84
N LEU A 240 -16.41 -18.05 11.58
CA LEU A 240 -17.29 -16.90 11.30
C LEU A 240 -17.93 -16.37 12.59
N SER A 241 -18.03 -17.22 13.62
CA SER A 241 -18.52 -16.90 14.96
C SER A 241 -17.82 -17.83 15.98
N GLU A 242 -18.18 -17.74 17.25
CA GLU A 242 -17.67 -18.66 18.28
C GLU A 242 -18.00 -20.15 18.01
N THR A 243 -19.08 -20.41 17.30
CA THR A 243 -19.62 -21.75 17.06
C THR A 243 -19.74 -22.16 15.61
N GLU A 244 -19.62 -21.21 14.68
CA GLU A 244 -19.76 -21.45 13.24
C GLU A 244 -18.41 -21.32 12.55
N SER A 245 -18.02 -22.33 11.80
CA SER A 245 -16.84 -22.30 10.94
C SER A 245 -17.17 -22.78 9.54
N ARG A 246 -16.30 -22.44 8.60
CA ARG A 246 -16.38 -22.81 7.19
C ARG A 246 -15.00 -23.26 6.73
N ASP A 247 -14.92 -24.36 5.99
CA ASP A 247 -13.67 -24.78 5.37
C ASP A 247 -13.31 -23.86 4.23
N VAL A 248 -12.06 -23.37 4.22
CA VAL A 248 -11.49 -22.51 3.22
C VAL A 248 -10.14 -23.04 2.77
N PRO A 249 -9.68 -22.74 1.52
CA PRO A 249 -8.34 -23.10 1.08
C PRO A 249 -7.32 -22.32 1.92
N MET A 250 -6.64 -23.02 2.84
CA MET A 250 -5.66 -22.46 3.75
C MET A 250 -4.27 -22.77 3.22
N MET A 251 -3.53 -21.76 2.82
CA MET A 251 -2.13 -21.81 2.40
C MET A 251 -1.23 -22.01 3.62
N ASN A 252 -0.12 -22.73 3.47
CA ASN A 252 0.84 -22.94 4.56
C ASN A 252 2.26 -22.66 4.09
N ILE A 253 3.00 -21.90 4.90
CA ILE A 253 4.43 -21.65 4.69
C ILE A 253 5.15 -21.55 6.03
N LYS A 254 6.41 -22.01 6.05
CA LYS A 254 7.29 -21.90 7.20
C LYS A 254 8.57 -21.18 6.81
N LYS A 255 8.76 -19.96 7.27
CA LYS A 255 9.95 -19.12 7.01
C LYS A 255 10.20 -18.17 8.18
N HIS A 256 11.23 -17.33 8.06
CA HIS A 256 11.47 -16.24 8.99
C HIS A 256 10.68 -15.00 8.53
N PHE A 257 9.74 -14.60 9.39
CA PHE A 257 8.89 -13.41 9.17
C PHE A 257 9.04 -12.44 10.34
N ALA A 258 8.81 -11.15 10.09
CA ALA A 258 8.63 -10.18 11.16
C ALA A 258 7.29 -10.47 11.85
N PHE A 259 7.33 -10.66 13.16
CA PHE A 259 6.17 -11.00 13.98
C PHE A 259 6.33 -10.41 15.38
N ASN A 260 5.22 -10.02 15.98
CA ASN A 260 5.11 -9.77 17.42
C ASN A 260 3.66 -10.04 17.89
N ASN A 261 3.53 -10.52 19.13
CA ASN A 261 2.25 -10.58 19.82
C ASN A 261 2.14 -9.37 20.76
N PHE A 262 1.22 -8.48 20.47
CA PHE A 262 0.91 -7.29 21.27
C PHE A 262 -0.20 -7.64 22.26
N GLU A 263 0.13 -8.43 23.27
CA GLU A 263 -0.84 -8.98 24.26
C GLU A 263 -1.67 -7.88 24.91
N GLU A 264 -1.05 -6.75 25.30
CA GLU A 264 -1.74 -5.61 25.92
C GLU A 264 -2.74 -4.94 24.96
N LEU A 265 -2.52 -5.05 23.66
CA LEU A 265 -3.41 -4.51 22.62
C LEU A 265 -4.45 -5.55 22.18
N GLY A 266 -4.26 -6.84 22.51
CA GLY A 266 -5.17 -7.94 22.22
C GLY A 266 -5.09 -8.49 20.79
N PHE A 267 -3.95 -8.33 20.10
CA PHE A 267 -3.72 -8.89 18.77
C PHE A 267 -2.25 -9.23 18.53
N SER A 268 -2.01 -10.06 17.53
CA SER A 268 -0.68 -10.32 16.97
C SER A 268 -0.54 -9.68 15.58
N ALA A 269 0.69 -9.27 15.23
CA ALA A 269 1.03 -8.74 13.92
C ALA A 269 2.07 -9.60 13.23
N LEU A 270 1.84 -9.88 11.94
CA LEU A 270 2.72 -10.61 11.04
C LEU A 270 2.95 -9.81 9.77
N GLU A 271 4.17 -9.78 9.25
CA GLU A 271 4.48 -9.08 8.01
C GLU A 271 4.97 -10.04 6.93
N LEU A 272 4.34 -9.99 5.76
CA LEU A 272 4.73 -10.68 4.55
C LEU A 272 5.24 -9.66 3.52
N THR A 273 6.41 -9.94 2.93
CA THR A 273 7.05 -9.04 1.95
C THR A 273 6.79 -9.48 0.52
N TYR A 274 6.70 -8.52 -0.40
CA TYR A 274 6.59 -8.78 -1.83
C TYR A 274 7.97 -8.72 -2.50
N GLY A 275 8.24 -9.67 -3.39
CA GLY A 275 9.50 -9.75 -4.13
C GLY A 275 9.58 -8.69 -5.22
N GLY A 276 10.75 -8.03 -5.33
CA GLY A 276 10.98 -7.00 -6.33
C GLY A 276 10.26 -5.67 -6.08
N SER A 277 9.62 -5.52 -4.91
CA SER A 277 8.91 -4.31 -4.48
C SER A 277 9.27 -3.99 -3.04
N ASP A 278 9.08 -2.75 -2.63
CA ASP A 278 9.18 -2.33 -1.23
C ASP A 278 7.84 -2.39 -0.49
N MET A 279 6.86 -3.04 -1.09
CA MET A 279 5.55 -3.28 -0.50
C MET A 279 5.60 -4.43 0.50
N THR A 280 4.80 -4.29 1.55
CA THR A 280 4.60 -5.32 2.57
C THR A 280 3.12 -5.46 2.91
N MET A 281 2.68 -6.67 3.25
CA MET A 281 1.36 -6.91 3.83
C MET A 281 1.53 -7.13 5.34
N MET A 282 1.02 -6.23 6.13
CA MET A 282 0.87 -6.40 7.58
C MET A 282 -0.49 -7.02 7.87
N LEU A 283 -0.48 -8.15 8.55
CA LEU A 283 -1.65 -8.89 8.99
C LEU A 283 -1.81 -8.67 10.50
N LEU A 284 -2.96 -8.19 10.93
CA LEU A 284 -3.29 -7.94 12.33
C LEU A 284 -4.39 -8.93 12.73
N LEU A 285 -4.00 -9.94 13.50
CA LEU A 285 -4.87 -11.02 13.93
C LEU A 285 -5.27 -10.81 15.39
N PRO A 286 -6.57 -10.59 15.70
CA PRO A 286 -7.03 -10.56 17.09
C PRO A 286 -6.64 -11.83 17.83
N ASN A 287 -6.28 -11.74 19.12
CA ASN A 287 -5.99 -12.93 19.94
C ASN A 287 -7.29 -13.70 20.26
N GLU A 288 -8.43 -13.01 20.29
CA GLU A 288 -9.76 -13.59 20.46
C GLU A 288 -10.44 -13.75 19.11
N ARG A 289 -11.14 -14.87 18.86
CA ARG A 289 -11.81 -15.15 17.57
C ARG A 289 -12.75 -14.05 17.12
N MET A 290 -13.49 -13.44 18.03
CA MET A 290 -14.42 -12.35 17.75
C MET A 290 -13.86 -10.97 18.09
N GLY A 291 -12.55 -10.85 18.25
CA GLY A 291 -11.85 -9.64 18.65
C GLY A 291 -11.71 -8.56 17.58
N LEU A 292 -12.18 -8.80 16.34
CA LEU A 292 -12.00 -7.87 15.23
C LEU A 292 -12.58 -6.48 15.51
N ALA A 293 -13.79 -6.40 16.07
CA ALA A 293 -14.43 -5.11 16.38
C ALA A 293 -13.61 -4.29 17.40
N ALA A 294 -13.08 -4.94 18.44
CA ALA A 294 -12.22 -4.29 19.44
C ALA A 294 -10.87 -3.82 18.83
N LEU A 295 -10.34 -4.55 17.84
CA LEU A 295 -9.15 -4.12 17.11
C LEU A 295 -9.46 -2.91 16.21
N GLU A 296 -10.60 -2.91 15.50
CA GLU A 296 -11.04 -1.80 14.65
C GLU A 296 -11.28 -0.50 15.45
N GLU A 297 -11.81 -0.59 16.65
CA GLU A 297 -11.96 0.56 17.55
C GLU A 297 -10.62 1.19 17.95
N LYS A 298 -9.58 0.36 18.12
CA LYS A 298 -8.23 0.83 18.46
C LYS A 298 -7.46 1.38 17.25
N LEU A 299 -7.81 0.98 16.03
CA LEU A 299 -7.03 1.25 14.82
C LEU A 299 -6.65 2.73 14.64
N PRO A 300 -7.53 3.74 14.90
CA PRO A 300 -7.16 5.14 14.76
C PRO A 300 -6.09 5.63 15.76
N THR A 301 -5.89 4.89 16.86
CA THR A 301 -4.86 5.20 17.86
C THR A 301 -3.55 4.45 17.63
N LEU A 302 -3.53 3.51 16.68
CA LEU A 302 -2.36 2.70 16.35
C LEU A 302 -1.51 3.37 15.29
N ASN A 303 -0.21 3.41 15.52
CA ASN A 303 0.78 3.75 14.50
C ASN A 303 1.33 2.46 13.90
N LEU A 304 0.86 2.08 12.71
CA LEU A 304 1.28 0.82 12.05
C LEU A 304 2.79 0.78 11.77
N ALA A 305 3.40 1.94 11.46
CA ALA A 305 4.85 2.02 11.26
C ALA A 305 5.63 1.74 12.56
N GLU A 306 5.13 2.25 13.68
CA GLU A 306 5.71 1.98 15.00
C GLU A 306 5.54 0.52 15.43
N LEU A 307 4.37 -0.09 15.15
CA LEU A 307 4.13 -1.52 15.37
C LEU A 307 5.13 -2.36 14.56
N ALA A 308 5.34 -2.03 13.28
CA ALA A 308 6.32 -2.70 12.43
C ALA A 308 7.74 -2.63 13.02
N GLY A 309 8.13 -1.48 13.59
CA GLY A 309 9.41 -1.30 14.27
C GLY A 309 9.60 -2.17 15.53
N LYS A 310 8.51 -2.65 16.12
CA LYS A 310 8.51 -3.53 17.31
C LYS A 310 8.42 -5.01 16.95
N MET A 311 8.34 -5.36 15.66
CA MET A 311 8.30 -6.75 15.18
C MET A 311 9.71 -7.27 14.94
N HIS A 312 9.93 -8.55 15.21
CA HIS A 312 11.24 -9.20 15.08
C HIS A 312 11.16 -10.39 14.13
N LYS A 313 12.21 -10.55 13.29
CA LYS A 313 12.32 -11.72 12.41
C LYS A 313 12.53 -12.98 13.23
N GLN A 314 11.61 -13.92 13.11
CA GLN A 314 11.67 -15.23 13.77
C GLN A 314 11.02 -16.31 12.90
N GLU A 315 11.31 -17.58 13.17
CA GLU A 315 10.73 -18.70 12.43
C GLU A 315 9.25 -18.86 12.79
N VAL A 316 8.37 -18.60 11.82
CA VAL A 316 6.91 -18.69 11.98
C VAL A 316 6.34 -19.67 10.96
N GLU A 317 5.45 -20.54 11.38
CA GLU A 317 4.60 -21.35 10.52
C GLU A 317 3.27 -20.61 10.33
N VAL A 318 3.06 -20.06 9.12
CA VAL A 318 1.94 -19.21 8.76
C VAL A 318 0.87 -20.03 8.05
N PHE A 319 -0.39 -19.86 8.47
CA PHE A 319 -1.57 -20.35 7.79
C PHE A 319 -2.41 -19.15 7.39
N LEU A 320 -2.52 -18.91 6.07
CA LEU A 320 -3.22 -17.75 5.47
C LEU A 320 -4.28 -18.27 4.50
N PRO A 321 -5.57 -17.89 4.64
CA PRO A 321 -6.58 -18.28 3.68
C PRO A 321 -6.33 -17.60 2.33
N LYS A 322 -6.69 -18.29 1.25
CA LYS A 322 -6.88 -17.64 -0.05
C LYS A 322 -8.13 -16.79 0.01
N PHE A 323 -8.08 -15.59 -0.56
CA PHE A 323 -9.25 -14.74 -0.65
C PHE A 323 -9.17 -13.76 -1.80
N LYS A 324 -10.34 -13.35 -2.25
CA LYS A 324 -10.53 -12.30 -3.24
C LYS A 324 -11.60 -11.35 -2.71
N ILE A 325 -11.31 -10.06 -2.74
CA ILE A 325 -12.26 -9.03 -2.31
C ILE A 325 -12.32 -7.96 -3.38
N GLU A 326 -13.54 -7.66 -3.79
CA GLU A 326 -13.89 -6.51 -4.63
C GLU A 326 -14.84 -5.63 -3.83
N PHE A 327 -14.51 -4.36 -3.67
CA PHE A 327 -15.29 -3.43 -2.87
C PHE A 327 -15.51 -2.13 -3.64
N THR A 328 -16.77 -1.76 -3.83
CA THR A 328 -17.18 -0.52 -4.51
C THR A 328 -17.92 0.37 -3.53
N ARG A 329 -17.61 1.67 -3.53
CA ARG A 329 -18.22 2.63 -2.62
C ARG A 329 -18.43 4.00 -3.28
N ASP A 330 -19.62 4.57 -3.11
CA ASP A 330 -19.86 6.01 -3.21
C ASP A 330 -19.44 6.63 -1.87
N LEU A 331 -18.41 7.47 -1.92
CA LEU A 331 -17.79 8.04 -0.71
C LEU A 331 -18.44 9.33 -0.23
N ASN A 332 -19.44 9.86 -0.93
CA ASN A 332 -20.03 11.17 -0.64
C ASN A 332 -20.44 11.31 0.83
N GLU A 333 -21.27 10.39 1.33
CA GLU A 333 -21.70 10.42 2.73
C GLU A 333 -20.57 10.22 3.74
N ASP A 334 -19.58 9.41 3.38
CA ASP A 334 -18.48 9.13 4.30
C ASP A 334 -17.54 10.32 4.40
N LEU A 335 -17.28 11.02 3.30
CA LEU A 335 -16.47 12.25 3.26
C LEU A 335 -17.20 13.44 3.93
N GLN A 336 -18.51 13.59 3.70
CA GLN A 336 -19.33 14.60 4.39
C GLN A 336 -19.29 14.37 5.91
N ALA A 337 -19.44 13.14 6.36
CA ALA A 337 -19.39 12.82 7.80
C ALA A 337 -18.01 13.03 8.42
N LEU A 338 -16.93 13.03 7.62
CA LEU A 338 -15.59 13.41 8.06
C LEU A 338 -15.37 14.93 8.05
N GLY A 339 -16.29 15.72 7.46
CA GLY A 339 -16.23 17.18 7.42
C GLY A 339 -16.02 17.80 6.04
N MET A 340 -15.97 17.03 4.96
CA MET A 340 -15.92 17.56 3.59
C MET A 340 -17.32 17.82 3.03
N GLU A 341 -18.08 18.75 3.62
CA GLU A 341 -19.45 19.03 3.22
C GLU A 341 -19.54 20.02 2.03
N ARG A 342 -18.69 21.04 2.08
CA ARG A 342 -18.78 22.19 1.17
C ARG A 342 -18.59 21.81 -0.28
N MET A 343 -17.67 20.91 -0.59
CA MET A 343 -17.38 20.50 -1.96
C MET A 343 -18.55 19.82 -2.68
N PHE A 344 -19.54 19.30 -1.92
CA PHE A 344 -20.75 18.67 -2.45
C PHE A 344 -21.93 19.63 -2.57
N SER A 345 -21.82 20.85 -2.06
CA SER A 345 -22.90 21.85 -2.02
C SER A 345 -22.83 22.82 -3.21
N ASP A 346 -23.93 23.53 -3.46
CA ASP A 346 -23.97 24.62 -4.46
C ASP A 346 -23.08 25.82 -4.08
N SER A 347 -22.58 25.85 -2.85
CA SER A 347 -21.62 26.86 -2.38
C SER A 347 -20.17 26.40 -2.49
N ALA A 348 -19.89 25.31 -3.22
CA ALA A 348 -18.52 24.83 -3.46
C ALA A 348 -17.71 25.86 -4.26
N GLU A 349 -16.44 25.96 -3.92
CA GLU A 349 -15.50 26.93 -4.50
C GLU A 349 -14.34 26.18 -5.13
N PHE A 350 -14.25 26.24 -6.49
CA PHE A 350 -13.15 25.62 -7.27
C PHE A 350 -12.55 26.65 -8.25
N PRO A 351 -12.06 27.80 -7.74
CA PRO A 351 -11.59 28.91 -8.59
C PRO A 351 -10.38 28.56 -9.45
N ASP A 352 -9.56 27.59 -9.02
CA ASP A 352 -8.33 27.21 -9.72
C ASP A 352 -8.54 26.04 -10.71
N LEU A 353 -9.77 25.49 -10.83
CA LEU A 353 -10.05 24.34 -11.68
C LEU A 353 -10.53 24.74 -13.09
N LEU A 354 -11.48 25.70 -13.20
CA LEU A 354 -12.11 26.10 -14.47
C LEU A 354 -11.64 27.48 -14.94
N GLU A 355 -11.57 27.66 -16.25
CA GLU A 355 -11.26 28.99 -16.88
C GLU A 355 -12.34 30.03 -16.57
N GLN A 356 -13.59 29.58 -16.52
CA GLN A 356 -14.74 30.41 -16.24
C GLN A 356 -15.25 30.16 -14.84
N ASN A 357 -15.84 31.16 -14.21
CA ASN A 357 -16.39 31.01 -12.86
C ASN A 357 -17.78 30.34 -12.90
N GLU A 358 -17.84 29.14 -13.45
CA GLU A 358 -19.06 28.34 -13.49
C GLU A 358 -19.32 27.67 -12.15
N PRO A 359 -20.59 27.53 -11.71
CA PRO A 359 -20.93 26.78 -10.51
C PRO A 359 -20.47 25.32 -10.63
N LEU A 360 -19.49 24.92 -9.83
CA LEU A 360 -18.91 23.60 -9.85
C LEU A 360 -18.97 22.98 -8.46
N LYS A 361 -19.59 21.81 -8.36
CA LYS A 361 -19.59 20.98 -7.15
C LYS A 361 -19.25 19.54 -7.50
N VAL A 362 -18.73 18.81 -6.54
CA VAL A 362 -18.54 17.36 -6.65
C VAL A 362 -19.89 16.68 -6.57
N SER A 363 -20.30 15.99 -7.63
CA SER A 363 -21.54 15.20 -7.66
C SER A 363 -21.32 13.81 -7.08
N LYS A 364 -20.20 13.19 -7.44
CA LYS A 364 -19.85 11.82 -7.02
C LYS A 364 -18.34 11.68 -6.75
N VAL A 365 -18.02 10.91 -5.71
CA VAL A 365 -16.70 10.35 -5.46
C VAL A 365 -16.83 8.84 -5.40
N VAL A 366 -16.42 8.16 -6.47
CA VAL A 366 -16.58 6.72 -6.58
C VAL A 366 -15.24 6.04 -6.41
N HIS A 367 -15.19 5.09 -5.49
CA HIS A 367 -14.01 4.26 -5.20
C HIS A 367 -14.29 2.79 -5.45
N LYS A 368 -13.36 2.10 -6.12
CA LYS A 368 -13.37 0.65 -6.25
C LYS A 368 -11.98 0.10 -6.04
N ALA A 369 -11.85 -0.84 -5.12
CA ALA A 369 -10.62 -1.56 -4.84
C ALA A 369 -10.79 -3.05 -5.08
N PHE A 370 -9.73 -3.67 -5.55
CA PHE A 370 -9.64 -5.10 -5.78
C PHE A 370 -8.35 -5.65 -5.17
N ILE A 371 -8.47 -6.74 -4.45
CA ILE A 371 -7.34 -7.52 -3.92
C ILE A 371 -7.63 -9.01 -4.06
N GLU A 372 -6.64 -9.76 -4.52
CA GLU A 372 -6.67 -11.23 -4.57
C GLU A 372 -5.39 -11.77 -3.93
N VAL A 373 -5.52 -12.63 -2.93
CA VAL A 373 -4.41 -13.24 -2.20
C VAL A 373 -4.40 -14.74 -2.44
N ASN A 374 -3.32 -15.24 -3.02
CA ASN A 374 -3.11 -16.64 -3.34
C ASN A 374 -1.64 -17.07 -3.07
N GLU A 375 -1.26 -18.27 -3.48
CA GLU A 375 0.03 -18.88 -3.18
C GLU A 375 1.22 -18.13 -3.77
N GLU A 376 1.06 -17.51 -4.93
CA GLU A 376 2.12 -16.77 -5.61
C GLU A 376 2.29 -15.35 -5.06
N GLY A 377 1.19 -14.78 -4.55
CA GLY A 377 1.15 -13.41 -4.08
C GLY A 377 -0.24 -12.82 -4.18
N THR A 378 -0.27 -11.61 -4.67
CA THR A 378 -1.50 -10.96 -5.09
C THR A 378 -1.46 -10.91 -6.61
N GLU A 379 -2.21 -11.80 -7.25
CA GLU A 379 -2.21 -12.19 -8.68
C GLU A 379 -0.99 -12.97 -9.20
N ALA A 380 -1.28 -14.10 -9.85
CA ALA A 380 -0.37 -15.17 -10.17
C ALA A 380 0.17 -15.21 -11.61
N ALA A 381 1.44 -15.60 -11.75
CA ALA A 381 2.00 -16.24 -12.93
C ALA A 381 2.86 -17.44 -12.47
N ALA A 382 2.61 -18.63 -13.00
CA ALA A 382 3.10 -19.91 -12.52
C ALA A 382 4.63 -20.04 -12.46
N ALA A 383 5.17 -20.41 -11.29
CA ALA A 383 6.56 -20.84 -11.11
C ALA A 383 6.64 -22.14 -10.29
N THR A 384 7.43 -23.10 -10.77
CA THR A 384 7.58 -24.44 -10.19
C THR A 384 8.74 -24.45 -9.19
N ALA A 385 8.48 -24.75 -7.91
CA ALA A 385 9.51 -24.88 -6.88
C ALA A 385 9.70 -26.35 -6.42
N ALA A 386 10.96 -26.81 -6.27
CA ALA A 386 11.31 -28.11 -5.79
C ALA A 386 11.44 -28.14 -4.26
N VAL A 387 10.81 -29.12 -3.59
CA VAL A 387 10.76 -29.27 -2.13
C VAL A 387 11.78 -30.28 -1.63
N VAL A 388 12.67 -29.86 -0.73
CA VAL A 388 13.54 -30.74 0.05
C VAL A 388 12.99 -30.91 1.45
N ARG A 389 12.55 -32.12 1.82
CA ARG A 389 12.05 -32.46 3.17
C ARG A 389 13.20 -32.85 4.10
N VAL A 390 13.40 -32.10 5.16
CA VAL A 390 14.26 -32.45 6.28
C VAL A 390 13.40 -32.70 7.52
N LYS A 391 13.44 -33.93 8.07
CA LYS A 391 12.81 -34.27 9.37
C LYS A 391 13.55 -33.56 10.49
N ARG A 392 12.87 -32.72 11.28
CA ARG A 392 13.38 -32.10 12.52
C ARG A 392 12.47 -32.37 13.71
N ALA A 393 13.09 -32.42 14.91
CA ALA A 393 12.47 -32.72 16.19
C ALA A 393 11.37 -31.70 16.59
N LEU A 394 10.46 -32.12 17.46
CA LEU A 394 9.38 -31.36 18.09
C LEU A 394 9.95 -30.20 18.94
N ILE A 395 10.14 -29.05 18.33
CA ILE A 395 10.33 -27.78 19.03
C ILE A 395 8.94 -27.11 19.04
N ASN A 396 8.58 -26.52 20.17
CA ASN A 396 7.34 -25.73 20.27
C ASN A 396 7.44 -24.57 19.25
N ARG A 397 6.74 -24.71 18.11
CA ARG A 397 6.88 -23.83 16.96
C ARG A 397 5.84 -22.72 17.04
N LEU A 398 6.28 -21.50 16.83
CA LEU A 398 5.36 -20.37 16.69
C LEU A 398 4.49 -20.59 15.44
N LYS A 399 3.17 -20.69 15.64
CA LYS A 399 2.18 -20.82 14.57
C LYS A 399 1.26 -19.63 14.59
N VAL A 400 1.09 -19.01 13.45
CA VAL A 400 0.12 -17.94 13.22
C VAL A 400 -0.94 -18.48 12.26
N ARG A 401 -2.17 -18.61 12.75
CA ARG A 401 -3.29 -19.12 11.98
C ARG A 401 -4.31 -18.00 11.81
N LEU A 402 -4.41 -17.49 10.56
CA LEU A 402 -5.44 -16.50 10.20
C LEU A 402 -6.75 -17.25 9.89
N ASP A 403 -7.30 -17.90 10.90
CA ASP A 403 -8.47 -18.79 10.82
C ASP A 403 -9.76 -18.17 11.39
N HIS A 404 -9.76 -16.86 11.61
CA HIS A 404 -10.91 -16.05 12.06
C HIS A 404 -10.75 -14.61 11.56
N PRO A 405 -11.76 -13.74 11.71
CA PRO A 405 -11.70 -12.38 11.15
C PRO A 405 -10.48 -11.57 11.56
N PHE A 406 -9.80 -11.00 10.58
CA PHE A 406 -8.57 -10.22 10.77
C PHE A 406 -8.51 -8.98 9.89
N LEU A 407 -7.67 -8.01 10.29
CA LEU A 407 -7.30 -6.85 9.49
C LEU A 407 -6.03 -7.11 8.69
N TYR A 408 -5.93 -6.44 7.56
CA TYR A 408 -4.68 -6.36 6.80
C TYR A 408 -4.44 -4.93 6.29
N ALA A 409 -3.17 -4.56 6.17
CA ALA A 409 -2.74 -3.32 5.54
C ALA A 409 -1.60 -3.59 4.57
N LEU A 410 -1.71 -3.08 3.35
CA LEU A 410 -0.58 -3.01 2.42
C LEU A 410 0.14 -1.69 2.64
N MET A 411 1.43 -1.77 2.92
CA MET A 411 2.24 -0.62 3.28
C MET A 411 3.37 -0.42 2.28
N MET A 412 3.62 0.84 1.91
CA MET A 412 4.64 1.24 0.94
C MET A 412 5.90 1.73 1.63
N GLY A 413 7.02 1.16 1.22
CA GLY A 413 8.35 1.65 1.52
C GLY A 413 8.76 1.67 2.98
N SER A 414 9.94 2.22 3.23
CA SER A 414 10.46 2.43 4.58
C SER A 414 9.61 3.41 5.40
N SER A 415 8.93 4.34 4.74
CA SER A 415 8.01 5.29 5.37
C SER A 415 6.72 4.65 5.90
N ARG A 416 6.41 3.42 5.48
CA ARG A 416 5.21 2.68 5.90
C ARG A 416 3.91 3.43 5.62
N GLN A 417 3.79 4.05 4.43
CA GLN A 417 2.54 4.66 4.02
C GLN A 417 1.51 3.59 3.69
N THR A 418 0.29 3.73 4.22
CA THR A 418 -0.80 2.78 3.98
C THR A 418 -1.37 2.93 2.58
N ALA A 419 -1.10 1.95 1.71
CA ALA A 419 -1.64 1.88 0.36
C ALA A 419 -3.06 1.33 0.34
N PHE A 420 -3.27 0.21 1.05
CA PHE A 420 -4.58 -0.42 1.23
C PHE A 420 -4.78 -0.78 2.70
N VAL A 421 -6.02 -0.79 3.10
CA VAL A 421 -6.46 -1.35 4.37
C VAL A 421 -7.76 -2.09 4.15
N GLY A 422 -7.90 -3.23 4.82
CA GLY A 422 -9.08 -4.06 4.69
C GLY A 422 -9.22 -5.08 5.80
N ARG A 423 -10.32 -5.81 5.74
CA ARG A 423 -10.59 -6.94 6.64
C ARG A 423 -11.13 -8.11 5.86
N LEU A 424 -10.79 -9.30 6.33
CA LEU A 424 -11.41 -10.55 5.91
C LEU A 424 -12.29 -11.07 7.05
N VAL A 425 -13.59 -11.17 6.78
CA VAL A 425 -14.59 -11.69 7.73
C VAL A 425 -15.20 -12.98 7.21
N LYS A 426 -15.39 -13.06 5.89
CA LYS A 426 -15.97 -14.22 5.20
C LYS A 426 -15.17 -14.53 3.94
N PRO A 427 -14.23 -15.49 3.96
CA PRO A 427 -13.59 -15.98 2.74
C PRO A 427 -14.61 -16.63 1.80
N ASP A 428 -14.41 -16.51 0.47
CA ASP A 428 -15.28 -17.10 -0.53
C ASP A 428 -15.14 -18.63 -0.57
N GLN A 429 -16.24 -19.33 -0.89
CA GLN A 429 -16.26 -20.80 -1.02
C GLN A 429 -15.84 -21.30 -2.41
N SER A 430 -15.78 -20.43 -3.42
CA SER A 430 -15.59 -20.81 -4.82
C SER A 430 -14.30 -21.57 -5.10
N ASP A 431 -13.28 -21.38 -4.27
CA ASP A 431 -11.96 -22.01 -4.47
C ASP A 431 -11.82 -23.41 -3.82
N VAL A 432 -12.74 -23.80 -2.92
CA VAL A 432 -12.72 -25.16 -2.30
C VAL A 432 -13.04 -26.24 -3.34
N THR A 433 -13.93 -25.92 -4.30
CA THR A 433 -14.36 -26.86 -5.34
C THR A 433 -13.26 -27.19 -6.35
N GLN A 434 -12.26 -26.32 -6.52
CA GLN A 434 -11.11 -26.57 -7.39
C GLN A 434 -10.02 -27.41 -6.68
N ALA A 435 -9.83 -27.24 -5.38
CA ALA A 435 -8.86 -28.04 -4.60
C ALA A 435 -9.26 -29.53 -4.56
N ASN A 436 -10.57 -29.82 -4.43
CA ASN A 436 -11.07 -31.21 -4.40
C ASN A 436 -11.01 -31.94 -5.77
N ARG A 437 -10.97 -31.22 -6.90
CA ARG A 437 -10.81 -31.84 -8.23
C ARG A 437 -9.39 -32.32 -8.53
N HIS A 438 -8.39 -31.85 -7.79
CA HIS A 438 -7.01 -32.33 -7.92
C HIS A 438 -6.69 -33.57 -7.05
N GLU A 439 -7.58 -33.95 -6.11
CA GLU A 439 -7.43 -35.19 -5.33
C GLU A 439 -8.13 -36.41 -6.00
N GLU A 440 -8.97 -36.20 -7.02
CA GLU A 440 -9.70 -37.24 -7.75
C GLU A 440 -9.09 -37.63 -9.11
N LEU A 441 -7.92 -37.07 -9.48
CA LEU A 441 -7.13 -37.41 -10.67
C LEU A 441 -5.74 -37.92 -10.25
#